data_de08400f50da536721a82236337fac0d
#
_entry.id   de08400f50da536721a82236337fac0d
#
_cell.length_a   1.000
_cell.length_b   1.000
_cell.length_c   1.000
_cell.angle_alpha   90.00
_cell.angle_beta   90.00
_cell.angle_gamma   90.00
#
_symmetry.space_group_name_H-M   'P 1'
#
loop_
_entity.id
_entity.type
_entity.pdbx_description
1 polymer ?
#
loop_
_entity_poly.entity_id
_entity_poly.type
_entity_poly.pdbx_seq_one_letter_code
_entity_poly.pdbx_strand_id
1 'polypeptide(L)'
;MSPEPSAKTVQLRRYDLVPGVLDDFLAWFHAEIVPVRTAQGFTVEFAYADREAEQFTWAVSVPGDAAAFTALEQTYLASEGRAAAFAGQPTRVAVSQVSLVETVVEAGSRA
;
A
#
# COMPACT_ATOMS: atom_id res chain seq x y z
N MET A 1 -8.41 -1.41 -31.63
CA MET A 1 -7.44 -0.75 -30.74
C MET A 1 -7.45 -1.43 -29.38
N SER A 2 -6.35 -1.90 -28.96
CA SER A 2 -6.33 -2.50 -27.66
C SER A 2 -6.42 -1.40 -26.63
N PRO A 3 -7.23 -1.59 -25.61
CA PRO A 3 -7.27 -0.67 -24.51
C PRO A 3 -5.88 -0.61 -23.90
N GLU A 4 -5.50 0.54 -23.51
CA GLU A 4 -4.28 0.66 -22.77
C GLU A 4 -4.35 -0.31 -21.61
N PRO A 5 -3.39 -1.20 -21.51
CA PRO A 5 -3.37 -2.07 -20.35
C PRO A 5 -3.39 -1.16 -19.16
N SER A 6 -4.46 -1.24 -18.45
CA SER A 6 -4.65 -0.47 -17.26
C SER A 6 -3.62 0.63 -17.13
N ALA A 7 -3.96 1.79 -17.55
CA ALA A 7 -3.09 2.93 -17.35
C ALA A 7 -2.94 3.15 -15.84
N LYS A 8 -2.34 2.20 -15.14
CA LYS A 8 -2.08 2.34 -13.71
C LYS A 8 -0.68 1.84 -13.39
N THR A 9 -0.11 2.41 -12.35
CA THR A 9 1.18 1.98 -11.81
C THR A 9 0.94 1.38 -10.43
N VAL A 10 1.52 0.22 -10.17
CA VAL A 10 1.32 -0.51 -8.92
C VAL A 10 2.62 -0.50 -8.13
N GLN A 11 2.50 -0.21 -6.84
CA GLN A 11 3.63 -0.31 -5.91
C GLN A 11 3.36 -1.44 -4.94
N LEU A 12 4.29 -2.38 -4.88
CA LEU A 12 4.23 -3.51 -3.94
C LEU A 12 5.02 -3.15 -2.69
N ARG A 13 4.44 -3.43 -1.54
CA ARG A 13 5.04 -3.13 -0.25
C ARG A 13 5.04 -4.38 0.60
N ARG A 14 6.20 -4.75 1.11
CA ARG A 14 6.36 -5.93 1.96
C ARG A 14 7.03 -5.51 3.26
N TYR A 15 6.39 -5.87 4.36
CA TYR A 15 6.87 -5.47 5.69
C TYR A 15 7.16 -6.70 6.54
N ASP A 16 8.32 -6.69 7.20
CA ASP A 16 8.55 -7.57 8.33
C ASP A 16 8.16 -6.76 9.56
N LEU A 17 7.23 -7.28 10.34
CA LEU A 17 6.71 -6.54 11.49
C LEU A 17 7.55 -6.80 12.73
N VAL A 18 7.53 -5.84 13.64
CA VAL A 18 8.08 -6.04 14.97
C VAL A 18 7.33 -7.21 15.62
N PRO A 19 8.02 -8.14 16.30
CA PRO A 19 7.32 -9.29 16.89
C PRO A 19 6.19 -8.88 17.83
N GLY A 20 5.06 -9.55 17.69
CA GLY A 20 3.91 -9.39 18.58
C GLY A 20 2.96 -8.25 18.27
N VAL A 21 3.16 -7.51 17.17
CA VAL A 21 2.30 -6.35 16.88
C VAL A 21 1.37 -6.55 15.70
N LEU A 22 1.26 -7.77 15.16
CA LEU A 22 0.48 -7.98 13.95
C LEU A 22 -0.97 -7.52 14.08
N ASP A 23 -1.68 -7.94 15.12
CA ASP A 23 -3.08 -7.57 15.26
C ASP A 23 -3.26 -6.07 15.44
N ASP A 24 -2.37 -5.45 16.20
CA ASP A 24 -2.38 -4.01 16.40
C ASP A 24 -2.10 -3.29 15.07
N PHE A 25 -1.14 -3.80 14.30
CA PHE A 25 -0.84 -3.26 12.99
C PHE A 25 -2.05 -3.35 12.06
N LEU A 26 -2.71 -4.50 12.02
CA LEU A 26 -3.86 -4.69 11.12
C LEU A 26 -5.01 -3.75 11.48
N ALA A 27 -5.28 -3.57 12.76
CA ALA A 27 -6.32 -2.66 13.19
C ALA A 27 -6.02 -1.22 12.78
N TRP A 28 -4.78 -0.78 13.01
CA TRP A 28 -4.36 0.56 12.62
C TRP A 28 -4.38 0.73 11.10
N PHE A 29 -3.91 -0.26 10.35
CA PHE A 29 -3.89 -0.22 8.89
C PHE A 29 -5.30 -0.01 8.34
N HIS A 30 -6.26 -0.79 8.82
CA HIS A 30 -7.65 -0.67 8.38
C HIS A 30 -8.26 0.67 8.78
N ALA A 31 -8.02 1.11 10.00
CA ALA A 31 -8.69 2.29 10.53
C ALA A 31 -8.09 3.59 10.00
N GLU A 32 -6.78 3.60 9.75
CA GLU A 32 -6.07 4.85 9.45
C GLU A 32 -5.45 4.87 8.07
N ILE A 33 -4.74 3.81 7.67
CA ILE A 33 -3.96 3.86 6.43
C ILE A 33 -4.84 3.71 5.19
N VAL A 34 -5.76 2.75 5.20
CA VAL A 34 -6.64 2.54 4.03
C VAL A 34 -7.46 3.80 3.73
N PRO A 35 -8.13 4.42 4.73
CA PRO A 35 -8.90 5.62 4.43
C PRO A 35 -8.05 6.79 3.92
N VAL A 36 -6.87 7.00 4.51
CA VAL A 36 -6.01 8.11 4.11
C VAL A 36 -5.48 7.90 2.70
N ARG A 37 -5.02 6.70 2.38
CA ARG A 37 -4.54 6.39 1.03
C ARG A 37 -5.65 6.56 0.01
N THR A 38 -6.83 6.02 0.31
CA THR A 38 -7.97 6.09 -0.59
C THR A 38 -8.40 7.55 -0.83
N ALA A 39 -8.44 8.35 0.23
CA ALA A 39 -8.81 9.75 0.13
C ALA A 39 -7.83 10.54 -0.73
N GLN A 40 -6.56 10.14 -0.77
CA GLN A 40 -5.54 10.82 -1.58
C GLN A 40 -5.55 10.36 -3.05
N GLY A 41 -6.32 9.34 -3.39
CA GLY A 41 -6.44 8.90 -4.78
C GLY A 41 -5.80 7.55 -5.09
N PHE A 42 -5.29 6.85 -4.08
CA PHE A 42 -4.74 5.51 -4.29
C PHE A 42 -5.85 4.46 -4.25
N THR A 43 -5.62 3.37 -4.97
CA THR A 43 -6.43 2.17 -4.84
C THR A 43 -5.59 1.12 -4.11
N VAL A 44 -6.17 0.50 -3.09
CA VAL A 44 -5.51 -0.63 -2.44
C VAL A 44 -5.87 -1.87 -3.25
N GLU A 45 -4.88 -2.45 -3.90
CA GLU A 45 -5.10 -3.59 -4.80
C GLU A 45 -5.34 -4.87 -4.01
N PHE A 46 -4.57 -5.09 -2.98
CA PHE A 46 -4.72 -6.23 -2.07
C PHE A 46 -3.91 -5.97 -0.81
N ALA A 47 -4.19 -6.76 0.22
CA ALA A 47 -3.40 -6.74 1.43
C ALA A 47 -3.50 -8.12 2.08
N TYR A 48 -2.36 -8.73 2.38
CA TYR A 48 -2.29 -10.06 2.98
C TYR A 48 -1.36 -10.07 4.17
N ALA A 49 -1.73 -10.81 5.19
CA ALA A 49 -0.90 -11.01 6.37
C ALA A 49 -0.47 -12.47 6.43
N ASP A 50 0.83 -12.70 6.65
CA ASP A 50 1.35 -14.02 7.00
C ASP A 50 1.54 -14.00 8.50
N ARG A 51 0.59 -14.59 9.21
CA ARG A 51 0.56 -14.50 10.67
C ARG A 51 1.73 -15.24 11.33
N GLU A 52 2.10 -16.36 10.75
CA GLU A 52 3.20 -17.15 11.31
C GLU A 52 4.54 -16.43 11.16
N ALA A 53 4.76 -15.83 9.99
CA ALA A 53 6.00 -15.08 9.74
C ALA A 53 5.97 -13.64 10.25
N GLU A 54 4.81 -13.17 10.68
CA GLU A 54 4.60 -11.78 11.09
C GLU A 54 5.00 -10.82 9.98
N GLN A 55 4.54 -11.12 8.77
CA GLN A 55 4.78 -10.32 7.58
C GLN A 55 3.48 -9.80 7.02
N PHE A 56 3.56 -8.64 6.37
CA PHE A 56 2.41 -8.02 5.73
C PHE A 56 2.80 -7.58 4.33
N THR A 57 2.00 -7.96 3.34
CA THR A 57 2.26 -7.60 1.95
C THR A 57 1.03 -6.94 1.38
N TRP A 58 1.20 -5.79 0.77
CA TRP A 58 0.07 -5.08 0.17
C TRP A 58 0.54 -4.28 -1.03
N ALA A 59 -0.41 -3.84 -1.83
CA ALA A 59 -0.09 -3.06 -3.02
C ALA A 59 -1.08 -1.92 -3.16
N VAL A 60 -0.57 -0.79 -3.62
CA VAL A 60 -1.37 0.37 -3.96
C VAL A 60 -1.11 0.76 -5.40
N SER A 61 -2.09 1.35 -6.03
CA SER A 61 -1.96 1.79 -7.41
C SER A 61 -2.49 3.19 -7.60
N VAL A 62 -2.04 3.80 -8.69
CA VAL A 62 -2.46 5.14 -9.10
C VAL A 62 -2.67 5.07 -10.61
N PRO A 63 -3.72 5.69 -11.14
CA PRO A 63 -3.86 5.81 -12.59
C PRO A 63 -2.67 6.56 -13.17
N GLY A 64 -2.19 6.12 -14.33
CA GLY A 64 -1.10 6.77 -15.00
C GLY A 64 0.21 6.01 -14.85
N ASP A 65 1.31 6.68 -15.18
CA ASP A 65 2.63 6.07 -15.23
C ASP A 65 3.38 6.24 -13.89
N ALA A 66 4.64 5.81 -13.88
CA ALA A 66 5.47 5.89 -12.68
C ALA A 66 5.64 7.34 -12.19
N ALA A 67 5.71 8.30 -13.12
CA ALA A 67 5.83 9.70 -12.73
C ALA A 67 4.57 10.18 -12.03
N ALA A 68 3.39 9.74 -12.50
CA ALA A 68 2.13 10.07 -11.84
C ALA A 68 2.08 9.46 -10.44
N PHE A 69 2.56 8.21 -10.30
CA PHE A 69 2.62 7.58 -8.99
C PHE A 69 3.52 8.36 -8.05
N THR A 70 4.71 8.71 -8.48
CA THR A 70 5.67 9.42 -7.66
C THR A 70 5.11 10.77 -7.20
N ALA A 71 4.45 11.49 -8.10
CA ALA A 71 3.85 12.78 -7.77
C ALA A 71 2.77 12.63 -6.69
N LEU A 72 1.90 11.65 -6.84
CA LEU A 72 0.84 11.44 -5.86
C LEU A 72 1.41 10.95 -4.52
N GLU A 73 2.44 10.10 -4.56
CA GLU A 73 3.08 9.62 -3.35
C GLU A 73 3.69 10.79 -2.56
N GLN A 74 4.32 11.74 -3.25
CA GLN A 74 4.87 12.91 -2.58
C GLN A 74 3.77 13.75 -1.93
N THR A 75 2.65 13.93 -2.63
CA THR A 75 1.51 14.64 -2.08
C THR A 75 0.97 13.92 -0.83
N TYR A 76 0.88 12.59 -0.92
CA TYR A 76 0.43 11.79 0.22
C TYR A 76 1.36 11.94 1.42
N LEU A 77 2.67 11.84 1.19
CA LEU A 77 3.65 11.93 2.27
C LEU A 77 3.62 13.29 2.97
N ALA A 78 3.23 14.33 2.26
CA ALA A 78 3.13 15.67 2.82
C ALA A 78 1.73 16.00 3.35
N SER A 79 0.77 15.08 3.23
CA SER A 79 -0.61 15.39 3.58
C SER A 79 -0.84 15.43 5.08
N GLU A 80 -1.82 16.25 5.49
CA GLU A 80 -2.21 16.30 6.89
C GLU A 80 -2.86 14.99 7.33
N GLY A 81 -3.57 14.33 6.42
CA GLY A 81 -4.20 13.04 6.72
C GLY A 81 -3.16 11.99 7.11
N ARG A 82 -2.05 11.92 6.35
CA ARG A 82 -0.98 10.99 6.69
C ARG A 82 -0.33 11.36 8.02
N ALA A 83 -0.07 12.64 8.22
CA ALA A 83 0.53 13.09 9.46
C ALA A 83 -0.35 12.71 10.66
N ALA A 84 -1.67 12.88 10.53
CA ALA A 84 -2.60 12.52 11.58
C ALA A 84 -2.63 11.00 11.82
N ALA A 85 -2.57 10.22 10.75
CA ALA A 85 -2.60 8.75 10.87
C ALA A 85 -1.37 8.20 11.59
N PHE A 86 -0.24 8.88 11.45
CA PHE A 86 1.02 8.43 12.07
C PHE A 86 1.32 9.11 13.39
N ALA A 87 0.59 10.16 13.76
CA ALA A 87 0.89 10.91 14.97
C ALA A 87 0.76 10.01 16.22
N GLY A 88 1.84 9.97 16.99
CA GLY A 88 1.85 9.20 18.24
C GLY A 88 1.87 7.70 18.07
N GLN A 89 2.04 7.19 16.85
CA GLN A 89 2.05 5.74 16.62
C GLN A 89 3.42 5.14 16.87
N PRO A 90 3.47 3.97 17.50
CA PRO A 90 4.74 3.27 17.68
C PRO A 90 5.24 2.71 16.35
N THR A 91 6.53 2.40 16.30
CA THR A 91 7.09 1.71 15.15
C THR A 91 6.64 0.26 15.16
N ARG A 92 5.92 -0.14 14.11
CA ARG A 92 5.43 -1.52 13.98
C ARG A 92 6.12 -2.29 12.86
N VAL A 93 6.76 -1.57 11.93
CA VAL A 93 7.44 -2.20 10.79
C VAL A 93 8.94 -2.18 11.07
N ALA A 94 9.53 -3.37 11.12
CA ALA A 94 10.97 -3.51 11.36
C ALA A 94 11.76 -3.36 10.06
N VAL A 95 11.26 -3.98 8.98
CA VAL A 95 11.90 -3.92 7.67
C VAL A 95 10.83 -3.68 6.62
N SER A 96 11.09 -2.78 5.68
CA SER A 96 10.15 -2.55 4.60
C SER A 96 10.87 -2.65 3.26
N GLN A 97 10.23 -3.31 2.30
CA GLN A 97 10.69 -3.40 0.92
C GLN A 97 9.59 -2.84 0.05
N VAL A 98 9.94 -1.88 -0.80
CA VAL A 98 8.98 -1.17 -1.64
C VAL A 98 9.50 -1.14 -3.05
N SER A 99 8.67 -1.54 -4.01
CA SER A 99 9.07 -1.51 -5.41
C SER A 99 7.87 -1.27 -6.32
N LEU A 100 8.11 -0.64 -7.44
CA LEU A 100 7.10 -0.56 -8.49
C LEU A 100 7.13 -1.87 -9.25
N VAL A 101 5.94 -2.38 -9.56
CA VAL A 101 5.78 -3.66 -10.24
C VAL A 101 4.78 -3.50 -11.36
N GLU A 102 4.75 -4.46 -12.27
CA GLU A 102 3.75 -4.43 -13.34
C GLU A 102 2.76 -5.56 -13.16
N THR A 103 1.54 -5.33 -13.60
CA THR A 103 0.49 -6.34 -13.54
C THR A 103 0.71 -7.34 -14.68
N VAL A 104 0.88 -8.60 -14.32
CA VAL A 104 1.01 -9.69 -15.30
C VAL A 104 -0.32 -10.41 -15.47
N VAL A 105 -1.05 -10.59 -14.36
CA VAL A 105 -2.37 -11.19 -14.36
C VAL A 105 -3.25 -10.34 -13.44
N GLU A 106 -4.42 -9.96 -13.92
CA GLU A 106 -5.35 -9.17 -13.11
C GLU A 106 -5.86 -9.99 -11.93
N ALA A 107 -6.04 -9.31 -10.79
CA ALA A 107 -6.56 -9.96 -9.60
C ALA A 107 -7.94 -10.56 -9.90
N GLY A 108 -8.15 -11.80 -9.47
CA GLY A 108 -9.39 -12.50 -9.69
C GLY A 108 -9.50 -13.21 -11.02
N SER A 109 -8.50 -13.07 -11.90
CA SER A 109 -8.50 -13.76 -13.18
C SER A 109 -8.26 -15.24 -12.98
N ARG A 110 -8.90 -16.05 -13.81
CA ARG A 110 -8.65 -17.48 -13.79
C ARG A 110 -7.42 -17.78 -14.61
N ALA A 111 -6.60 -18.64 -14.10
CA ALA A 111 -5.43 -19.10 -14.84
C ALA A 111 -5.80 -20.21 -15.80
#